data_e47c792e5c998c077af633c7ecc74850
#
_entry.id   e47c792e5c998c077af633c7ecc74850
#
_cell.length_a   1.000
_cell.length_b   1.000
_cell.length_c   1.000
_cell.angle_alpha   90.00
_cell.angle_beta   90.00
_cell.angle_gamma   90.00
#
_symmetry.space_group_name_H-M   'P 1'
#
loop_
_entity.id
_entity.type
_entity.pdbx_description
1 polymer ?
#
loop_
_entity_poly.entity_id
_entity_poly.type
_entity_poly.pdbx_seq_one_letter_code
_entity_poly.pdbx_strand_id
1 'polypeptide(L)'
;ALGIIAENGCYAQHCTRAPDGACEWMSLVDGIDMKWREPVRNILDYFTERTPGAWIEERSTTITWYFCEGTTNQQDVAWARRQASEVQSLITDSLGERFSLRMINENTHFVIMPKNVGFTPAVQYMLALDNMGSLPVRQGTRGKALFEFVLYIGHDEKLLSHLNHVD
;
A
#
# COMPACT_ATOMS: atom_id res chain seq x y z
N ALA A 1 13.05 -19.54 -2.96
CA ALA A 1 12.79 -18.37 -2.11
C ALA A 1 11.33 -17.96 -2.27
N LEU A 2 10.70 -17.43 -1.22
CA LEU A 2 9.35 -16.89 -1.23
C LEU A 2 9.43 -15.42 -0.80
N GLY A 3 8.85 -14.53 -1.59
CA GLY A 3 8.67 -13.13 -1.22
C GLY A 3 7.21 -12.85 -0.89
N ILE A 4 6.95 -12.11 0.17
CA ILE A 4 5.62 -11.68 0.60
C ILE A 4 5.62 -10.17 0.76
N ILE A 5 4.61 -9.51 0.22
CA ILE A 5 4.38 -8.07 0.38
C ILE A 5 3.03 -7.87 1.07
N ALA A 6 2.99 -7.04 2.10
CA ALA A 6 1.81 -6.80 2.91
C ALA A 6 1.50 -5.30 3.07
N GLU A 7 0.29 -4.99 3.58
CA GLU A 7 -0.21 -3.63 3.85
C GLU A 7 0.00 -2.67 2.66
N ASN A 8 -0.51 -3.04 1.48
CA ASN A 8 -0.40 -2.22 0.26
C ASN A 8 1.06 -1.85 -0.11
N GLY A 9 2.02 -2.71 0.22
CA GLY A 9 3.43 -2.48 -0.08
C GLY A 9 4.21 -1.76 1.02
N CYS A 10 3.69 -1.71 2.24
CA CYS A 10 4.38 -1.10 3.37
C CYS A 10 5.39 -2.05 4.03
N TYR A 11 5.16 -3.34 3.91
CA TYR A 11 6.03 -4.38 4.46
C TYR A 11 6.39 -5.39 3.40
N ALA A 12 7.62 -5.88 3.44
CA ALA A 12 8.09 -6.95 2.59
C ALA A 12 8.80 -8.02 3.44
N GLN A 13 8.63 -9.28 3.08
CA GLN A 13 9.33 -10.39 3.69
C GLN A 13 9.97 -11.22 2.61
N HIS A 14 11.24 -11.51 2.76
CA HIS A 14 11.98 -12.40 1.88
C HIS A 14 12.46 -13.60 2.68
N CYS A 15 11.94 -14.78 2.32
CA CYS A 15 12.37 -16.03 2.92
C CYS A 15 13.46 -16.66 2.07
N THR A 16 14.69 -16.62 2.54
CA THR A 16 15.78 -17.36 1.93
C THR A 16 15.74 -18.83 2.38
N ARG A 17 16.30 -19.74 1.56
CA ARG A 17 16.53 -21.14 1.96
C ARG A 17 17.75 -21.27 2.93
N ALA A 18 17.88 -20.34 3.86
CA ALA A 18 18.90 -20.49 4.90
C ALA A 18 18.56 -21.67 5.82
N PRO A 19 19.55 -22.37 6.37
CA PRO A 19 19.31 -23.54 7.23
C PRO A 19 18.51 -23.22 8.50
N ASP A 20 18.52 -21.96 8.92
CA ASP A 20 17.77 -21.44 10.08
C ASP A 20 16.33 -21.02 9.76
N GLY A 21 15.98 -20.94 8.46
CA GLY A 21 14.60 -20.63 8.03
C GLY A 21 14.06 -19.29 8.49
N ALA A 22 14.91 -18.38 8.98
CA ALA A 22 14.50 -17.08 9.47
C ALA A 22 13.98 -16.22 8.33
N CYS A 23 12.70 -15.82 8.41
CA CYS A 23 12.05 -14.87 7.53
C CYS A 23 11.81 -13.59 8.32
N GLU A 24 12.53 -12.52 8.02
CA GLU A 24 12.33 -11.24 8.69
C GLU A 24 11.43 -10.32 7.85
N TRP A 25 10.51 -9.64 8.52
CA TRP A 25 9.76 -8.58 7.91
C TRP A 25 10.59 -7.30 7.84
N MET A 26 10.65 -6.73 6.66
CA MET A 26 11.23 -5.41 6.44
C MET A 26 10.13 -4.37 6.32
N SER A 27 10.27 -3.29 7.05
CA SER A 27 9.41 -2.12 6.90
C SER A 27 9.93 -1.24 5.77
N LEU A 28 9.10 -0.95 4.79
CA LEU A 28 9.39 -0.01 3.70
C LEU A 28 8.94 1.41 4.05
N VAL A 29 8.44 1.62 5.26
CA VAL A 29 7.96 2.90 5.79
C VAL A 29 8.84 3.46 6.90
N ASP A 30 9.98 2.83 7.17
CA ASP A 30 10.94 3.31 8.16
C ASP A 30 11.44 4.71 7.78
N GLY A 31 11.35 5.63 8.74
CA GLY A 31 11.71 7.03 8.52
C GLY A 31 10.60 7.91 7.91
N ILE A 32 9.44 7.35 7.56
CA ILE A 32 8.29 8.15 7.13
C ILE A 32 7.61 8.76 8.36
N ASP A 33 7.38 10.08 8.32
CA ASP A 33 6.65 10.77 9.39
C ASP A 33 5.18 10.35 9.40
N MET A 34 4.75 9.66 10.45
CA MET A 34 3.37 9.17 10.64
C MET A 34 2.47 10.18 11.37
N LYS A 35 2.93 11.41 11.63
CA LYS A 35 2.12 12.47 12.29
C LYS A 35 0.88 12.89 11.50
N TRP A 36 0.80 12.51 10.23
CA TRP A 36 -0.39 12.73 9.41
C TRP A 36 -1.63 11.96 9.91
N ARG A 37 -1.43 10.88 10.65
CA ARG A 37 -2.52 9.98 11.08
C ARG A 37 -3.54 10.70 11.97
N GLU A 38 -3.08 11.45 12.95
CA GLU A 38 -3.95 12.16 13.88
C GLU A 38 -4.86 13.19 13.19
N PRO A 39 -4.36 14.15 12.38
CA PRO A 39 -5.23 15.09 11.70
C PRO A 39 -6.16 14.42 10.66
N VAL A 40 -5.70 13.37 9.96
CA VAL A 40 -6.57 12.59 9.07
C VAL A 40 -7.67 11.91 9.87
N ARG A 41 -7.35 11.26 11.00
CA ARG A 41 -8.32 10.60 11.86
C ARG A 41 -9.40 11.57 12.34
N ASN A 42 -9.01 12.75 12.79
CA ASN A 42 -9.96 13.78 13.26
C ASN A 42 -10.94 14.20 12.15
N ILE A 43 -10.46 14.36 10.91
CA ILE A 43 -11.33 14.63 9.75
C ILE A 43 -12.29 13.46 9.52
N LEU A 44 -11.77 12.23 9.50
CA LEU A 44 -12.59 11.05 9.23
C LEU A 44 -13.64 10.81 10.33
N ASP A 45 -13.31 11.02 11.59
CA ASP A 45 -14.26 10.90 12.71
C ASP A 45 -15.43 11.87 12.54
N TYR A 46 -15.16 13.14 12.19
CA TYR A 46 -16.20 14.13 11.91
C TYR A 46 -17.16 13.69 10.81
N PHE A 47 -16.65 13.13 9.72
CA PHE A 47 -17.49 12.68 8.60
C PHE A 47 -18.16 11.34 8.89
N THR A 48 -17.53 10.45 9.66
CA THR A 48 -18.12 9.16 10.07
C THR A 48 -19.37 9.36 10.90
N GLU A 49 -19.39 10.33 11.83
CA GLU A 49 -20.59 10.67 12.61
C GLU A 49 -21.77 11.15 11.75
N ARG A 50 -21.50 11.68 10.55
CA ARG A 50 -22.50 12.27 9.63
C ARG A 50 -22.85 11.37 8.46
N THR A 51 -22.19 10.23 8.35
CA THR A 51 -22.41 9.27 7.25
C THR A 51 -22.90 7.96 7.82
N PRO A 52 -24.21 7.68 7.78
CA PRO A 52 -24.77 6.45 8.34
C PRO A 52 -24.10 5.20 7.76
N GLY A 53 -23.64 4.30 8.65
CA GLY A 53 -22.97 3.06 8.27
C GLY A 53 -21.51 3.22 7.89
N ALA A 54 -20.94 4.44 7.95
CA ALA A 54 -19.51 4.63 7.74
C ALA A 54 -18.70 4.19 8.96
N TRP A 55 -17.47 3.71 8.71
CA TRP A 55 -16.55 3.33 9.76
C TRP A 55 -15.09 3.44 9.27
N ILE A 56 -14.15 3.42 10.21
CA ILE A 56 -12.72 3.61 9.96
C ILE A 56 -11.98 2.36 10.37
N GLU A 57 -11.13 1.87 9.48
CA GLU A 57 -10.13 0.84 9.78
C GLU A 57 -8.74 1.50 9.84
N GLU A 58 -8.06 1.33 10.96
CA GLU A 58 -6.66 1.73 11.10
C GLU A 58 -5.74 0.52 11.11
N ARG A 59 -4.74 0.59 10.26
CA ARG A 59 -3.59 -0.33 10.28
C ARG A 59 -2.33 0.45 10.65
N SER A 60 -1.19 -0.23 10.72
CA SER A 60 0.06 0.45 11.15
C SER A 60 0.45 1.61 10.23
N THR A 61 0.20 1.51 8.94
CA THR A 61 0.68 2.46 7.92
C THR A 61 -0.40 3.06 7.05
N THR A 62 -1.64 2.59 7.18
CA THR A 62 -2.78 3.02 6.38
C THR A 62 -3.99 3.33 7.25
N ILE A 63 -4.85 4.21 6.78
CA ILE A 63 -6.20 4.43 7.32
C ILE A 63 -7.18 4.26 6.17
N THR A 64 -8.17 3.40 6.36
CA THR A 64 -9.25 3.16 5.40
C THR A 64 -10.55 3.72 5.95
N TRP A 65 -11.27 4.48 5.13
CA TRP A 65 -12.61 4.94 5.45
C TRP A 65 -13.63 4.25 4.56
N TYR A 66 -14.48 3.45 5.18
CA TYR A 66 -15.61 2.80 4.55
C TYR A 66 -16.83 3.70 4.68
N PHE A 67 -17.36 4.20 3.57
CA PHE A 67 -18.46 5.20 3.59
C PHE A 67 -19.80 4.66 3.14
N CYS A 68 -19.86 3.55 2.41
CA CYS A 68 -21.15 2.98 1.98
C CYS A 68 -21.12 1.43 1.87
N GLU A 69 -20.30 0.77 2.65
CA GLU A 69 -20.24 -0.68 2.68
C GLU A 69 -21.55 -1.27 3.24
N GLY A 70 -22.18 -2.18 2.47
CA GLY A 70 -23.45 -2.81 2.86
C GLY A 70 -24.67 -1.90 2.77
N THR A 71 -24.55 -0.65 2.35
CA THR A 71 -25.66 0.27 2.19
C THR A 71 -26.44 -0.01 0.89
N THR A 72 -27.73 -0.32 0.99
CA THR A 72 -28.58 -0.66 -0.15
C THR A 72 -29.50 0.49 -0.60
N ASN A 73 -29.76 1.45 0.28
CA ASN A 73 -30.60 2.60 -0.02
C ASN A 73 -29.84 3.58 -0.94
N GLN A 74 -30.40 3.86 -2.12
CA GLN A 74 -29.79 4.75 -3.11
C GLN A 74 -29.53 6.18 -2.61
N GLN A 75 -30.42 6.71 -1.75
CA GLN A 75 -30.25 8.05 -1.19
C GLN A 75 -29.06 8.11 -0.22
N ASP A 76 -28.90 7.09 0.61
CA ASP A 76 -27.81 7.00 1.56
C ASP A 76 -26.47 6.79 0.82
N VAL A 77 -26.47 5.98 -0.24
CA VAL A 77 -25.30 5.80 -1.10
C VAL A 77 -24.90 7.11 -1.78
N ALA A 78 -25.86 7.87 -2.30
CA ALA A 78 -25.59 9.16 -2.94
C ALA A 78 -25.05 10.19 -1.94
N TRP A 79 -25.60 10.21 -0.73
CA TRP A 79 -25.10 11.04 0.37
C TRP A 79 -23.68 10.66 0.77
N ALA A 80 -23.42 9.37 1.03
CA ALA A 80 -22.11 8.85 1.42
C ALA A 80 -21.02 9.16 0.37
N ARG A 81 -21.33 9.02 -0.92
CA ARG A 81 -20.43 9.40 -2.01
C ARG A 81 -20.09 10.89 -2.05
N ARG A 82 -21.07 11.75 -1.74
CA ARG A 82 -20.84 13.21 -1.62
C ARG A 82 -19.91 13.49 -0.46
N GLN A 83 -20.17 12.88 0.71
CA GLN A 83 -19.29 13.01 1.87
C GLN A 83 -17.87 12.51 1.55
N ALA A 84 -17.74 11.38 0.86
CA ALA A 84 -16.45 10.85 0.45
C ALA A 84 -15.67 11.81 -0.46
N SER A 85 -16.33 12.44 -1.43
CA SER A 85 -15.71 13.44 -2.30
C SER A 85 -15.22 14.67 -1.51
N GLU A 86 -16.01 15.13 -0.55
CA GLU A 86 -15.68 16.28 0.30
C GLU A 86 -14.49 15.98 1.21
N VAL A 87 -14.48 14.80 1.85
CA VAL A 87 -13.37 14.31 2.67
C VAL A 87 -12.08 14.22 1.86
N GLN A 88 -12.15 13.65 0.67
CA GLN A 88 -10.98 13.49 -0.19
C GLN A 88 -10.37 14.84 -0.59
N SER A 89 -11.22 15.80 -0.98
CA SER A 89 -10.76 17.16 -1.29
C SER A 89 -10.14 17.81 -0.05
N LEU A 90 -10.80 17.74 1.10
CA LEU A 90 -10.30 18.33 2.34
C LEU A 90 -8.94 17.77 2.76
N ILE A 91 -8.78 16.44 2.72
CA ILE A 91 -7.50 15.80 3.07
C ILE A 91 -6.42 16.15 2.05
N THR A 92 -6.76 16.14 0.75
CA THR A 92 -5.80 16.48 -0.31
C THR A 92 -5.30 17.90 -0.16
N ASP A 93 -6.22 18.86 0.01
CA ASP A 93 -5.90 20.29 0.03
C ASP A 93 -5.17 20.70 1.31
N SER A 94 -5.55 20.11 2.46
CA SER A 94 -5.00 20.50 3.76
C SER A 94 -3.77 19.71 4.19
N LEU A 95 -3.66 18.44 3.81
CA LEU A 95 -2.66 17.51 4.33
C LEU A 95 -1.85 16.82 3.23
N GLY A 96 -2.39 16.70 2.00
CA GLY A 96 -1.84 15.87 0.95
C GLY A 96 -0.42 16.21 0.56
N GLU A 97 -0.10 17.48 0.37
CA GLU A 97 1.27 17.93 0.05
C GLU A 97 2.17 17.96 1.28
N ARG A 98 1.64 18.46 2.41
CA ARG A 98 2.40 18.58 3.65
C ARG A 98 2.98 17.27 4.13
N PHE A 99 2.22 16.18 4.01
CA PHE A 99 2.61 14.84 4.46
C PHE A 99 2.89 13.86 3.32
N SER A 100 2.88 14.34 2.07
CA SER A 100 3.04 13.47 0.90
C SER A 100 2.09 12.26 0.93
N LEU A 101 0.79 12.51 1.10
CA LEU A 101 -0.24 11.48 1.14
C LEU A 101 -0.81 11.21 -0.26
N ARG A 102 -1.25 9.97 -0.46
CA ARG A 102 -2.09 9.55 -1.58
C ARG A 102 -3.32 8.82 -1.08
N MET A 103 -4.36 8.81 -1.91
CA MET A 103 -5.56 8.02 -1.69
C MET A 103 -5.75 7.02 -2.81
N ILE A 104 -6.14 5.81 -2.44
CA ILE A 104 -6.58 4.76 -3.37
C ILE A 104 -8.09 4.67 -3.22
N ASN A 105 -8.81 5.01 -4.30
CA ASN A 105 -10.27 5.10 -4.29
C ASN A 105 -10.88 3.81 -4.81
N GLU A 106 -11.83 3.29 -4.04
CA GLU A 106 -12.68 2.18 -4.38
C GLU A 106 -14.16 2.60 -4.34
N ASN A 107 -15.06 1.71 -4.76
CA ASN A 107 -16.49 2.03 -4.87
C ASN A 107 -17.17 2.34 -3.52
N THR A 108 -16.71 1.75 -2.44
CA THR A 108 -17.33 1.79 -1.10
C THR A 108 -16.42 2.34 -0.02
N HIS A 109 -15.14 2.53 -0.32
CA HIS A 109 -14.14 3.01 0.63
C HIS A 109 -12.97 3.67 -0.10
N PHE A 110 -12.11 4.32 0.63
CA PHE A 110 -10.78 4.73 0.15
C PHE A 110 -9.71 4.54 1.23
N VAL A 111 -8.49 4.27 0.77
CA VAL A 111 -7.33 4.05 1.62
C VAL A 111 -6.42 5.27 1.55
N ILE A 112 -6.01 5.78 2.70
CA ILE A 112 -5.05 6.89 2.84
C ILE A 112 -3.71 6.32 3.26
N MET A 113 -2.65 6.70 2.57
CA MET A 113 -1.31 6.21 2.82
C MET A 113 -0.23 7.17 2.31
N PRO A 114 1.05 7.03 2.73
CA PRO A 114 2.15 7.79 2.16
C PRO A 114 2.33 7.55 0.65
N LYS A 115 2.67 8.60 -0.12
CA LYS A 115 2.82 8.53 -1.59
C LYS A 115 3.93 7.57 -2.04
N ASN A 116 5.01 7.51 -1.28
CA ASN A 116 6.22 6.78 -1.69
C ASN A 116 6.17 5.28 -1.38
N VAL A 117 5.05 4.80 -0.87
CA VAL A 117 4.84 3.39 -0.51
C VAL A 117 3.79 2.78 -1.41
N GLY A 118 3.94 1.52 -1.75
CA GLY A 118 2.97 0.80 -2.59
C GLY A 118 3.52 -0.50 -3.13
N PHE A 119 2.67 -1.27 -3.82
CA PHE A 119 3.08 -2.55 -4.39
C PHE A 119 4.24 -2.40 -5.39
N THR A 120 4.17 -1.43 -6.31
CA THR A 120 5.23 -1.22 -7.31
C THR A 120 6.60 -0.94 -6.68
N PRO A 121 6.77 0.05 -5.77
CA PRO A 121 8.03 0.24 -5.05
C PRO A 121 8.47 -1.00 -4.25
N ALA A 122 7.54 -1.72 -3.63
CA ALA A 122 7.85 -2.92 -2.85
C ALA A 122 8.38 -4.05 -3.75
N VAL A 123 7.75 -4.28 -4.90
CA VAL A 123 8.22 -5.27 -5.88
C VAL A 123 9.58 -4.87 -6.43
N GLN A 124 9.79 -3.60 -6.79
CA GLN A 124 11.09 -3.10 -7.24
C GLN A 124 12.18 -3.31 -6.19
N TYR A 125 11.87 -3.05 -4.92
CA TYR A 125 12.77 -3.30 -3.81
C TYR A 125 13.13 -4.78 -3.69
N MET A 126 12.14 -5.67 -3.75
CA MET A 126 12.36 -7.11 -3.69
C MET A 126 13.20 -7.63 -4.86
N LEU A 127 12.96 -7.13 -6.07
CA LEU A 127 13.75 -7.47 -7.25
C LEU A 127 15.17 -6.86 -7.20
N ALA A 128 15.32 -5.67 -6.59
CA ALA A 128 16.65 -5.06 -6.39
C ALA A 128 17.49 -5.85 -5.38
N LEU A 129 16.88 -6.42 -4.35
CA LEU A 129 17.57 -7.34 -3.42
C LEU A 129 18.09 -8.57 -4.14
N ASP A 130 17.37 -9.07 -5.15
CA ASP A 130 17.84 -10.15 -6.02
C ASP A 130 19.16 -9.79 -6.71
N ASN A 131 19.25 -8.57 -7.23
CA ASN A 131 20.44 -8.07 -7.89
C ASN A 131 21.59 -7.72 -6.94
N MET A 132 21.29 -7.32 -5.69
CA MET A 132 22.29 -6.97 -4.67
C MET A 132 22.91 -8.19 -3.98
N GLY A 133 22.22 -9.32 -3.98
CA GLY A 133 22.76 -10.61 -3.55
C GLY A 133 23.91 -11.13 -4.43
N SER A 134 24.11 -10.49 -5.57
CA SER A 134 25.27 -10.66 -6.45
C SER A 134 26.42 -9.73 -6.03
N LEU A 135 27.01 -9.93 -4.84
CA LEU A 135 28.38 -9.46 -4.57
C LEU A 135 29.28 -9.95 -5.71
N PRO A 136 30.32 -9.19 -6.13
CA PRO A 136 31.16 -9.52 -7.28
C PRO A 136 31.83 -10.87 -7.07
N VAL A 137 31.13 -11.92 -7.42
CA VAL A 137 31.69 -13.26 -7.53
C VAL A 137 32.48 -13.28 -8.84
N ARG A 138 33.75 -13.65 -8.71
CA ARG A 138 34.74 -13.92 -9.77
C ARG A 138 34.08 -14.28 -11.10
N GLN A 139 34.57 -13.63 -12.16
CA GLN A 139 34.24 -13.91 -13.57
C GLN A 139 33.96 -15.41 -13.80
N GLY A 140 32.70 -15.72 -14.15
CA GLY A 140 32.37 -17.07 -14.66
C GLY A 140 31.04 -17.68 -14.20
N THR A 141 30.37 -17.17 -13.18
CA THR A 141 29.04 -17.67 -12.79
C THR A 141 27.99 -16.57 -12.91
N ARG A 142 27.04 -16.72 -13.83
CA ARG A 142 25.79 -15.95 -13.81
C ARG A 142 25.19 -16.09 -12.44
N GLY A 143 25.02 -14.96 -11.72
CA GLY A 143 24.35 -14.91 -10.43
C GLY A 143 22.99 -15.60 -10.59
N LYS A 144 22.72 -16.57 -9.70
CA LYS A 144 21.45 -17.29 -9.73
C LYS A 144 20.39 -16.33 -9.22
N ALA A 145 19.40 -16.03 -10.06
CA ALA A 145 18.27 -15.19 -9.66
C ALA A 145 17.62 -15.75 -8.39
N LEU A 146 17.29 -14.87 -7.43
CA LEU A 146 16.62 -15.23 -6.17
C LEU A 146 15.22 -15.79 -6.45
N PHE A 147 14.55 -15.23 -7.47
CA PHE A 147 13.23 -15.65 -7.90
C PHE A 147 13.32 -16.31 -9.28
N GLU A 148 12.78 -17.52 -9.40
CA GLU A 148 12.69 -18.25 -10.67
C GLU A 148 11.46 -17.82 -11.47
N PHE A 149 10.42 -17.31 -10.81
CA PHE A 149 9.24 -16.73 -11.43
C PHE A 149 8.54 -15.77 -10.45
N VAL A 150 7.75 -14.86 -11.00
CA VAL A 150 6.86 -13.97 -10.24
C VAL A 150 5.42 -14.30 -10.65
N LEU A 151 4.59 -14.62 -9.66
CA LEU A 151 3.14 -14.78 -9.84
C LEU A 151 2.44 -13.57 -9.24
N TYR A 152 1.70 -12.84 -10.05
CA TYR A 152 0.83 -11.77 -9.61
C TYR A 152 -0.63 -12.12 -9.88
N ILE A 153 -1.47 -11.99 -8.85
CA ILE A 153 -2.92 -12.14 -8.96
C ILE A 153 -3.54 -10.84 -8.45
N GLY A 154 -4.14 -10.05 -9.34
CA GLY A 154 -4.72 -8.75 -9.02
C GLY A 154 -5.08 -7.95 -10.27
N HIS A 155 -5.46 -6.69 -10.07
CA HIS A 155 -5.93 -5.78 -11.13
C HIS A 155 -5.10 -4.47 -11.24
N ASP A 156 -3.92 -4.40 -10.61
CA ASP A 156 -3.05 -3.23 -10.71
C ASP A 156 -2.29 -3.25 -12.05
N GLU A 157 -2.80 -2.50 -13.03
CA GLU A 157 -2.23 -2.39 -14.38
C GLU A 157 -0.82 -1.80 -14.37
N LYS A 158 -0.51 -0.91 -13.41
CA LYS A 158 0.84 -0.32 -13.31
C LYS A 158 1.87 -1.35 -12.88
N LEU A 159 1.49 -2.22 -11.95
CA LEU A 159 2.35 -3.32 -11.54
C LEU A 159 2.56 -4.31 -12.68
N LEU A 160 1.50 -4.67 -13.40
CA LEU A 160 1.58 -5.57 -14.57
C LEU A 160 2.51 -5.02 -15.64
N SER A 161 2.44 -3.71 -15.95
CA SER A 161 3.33 -3.09 -16.93
C SER A 161 4.80 -3.14 -16.50
N HIS A 162 5.10 -3.01 -15.21
CA HIS A 162 6.47 -3.13 -14.68
C HIS A 162 6.99 -4.56 -14.75
N LEU A 163 6.16 -5.55 -14.45
CA LEU A 163 6.57 -6.96 -14.49
C LEU A 163 6.82 -7.46 -15.91
N ASN A 164 6.14 -6.90 -16.92
CA ASN A 164 6.35 -7.24 -18.33
C ASN A 164 7.68 -6.72 -18.91
N HIS A 165 8.41 -5.89 -18.20
CA HIS A 165 9.73 -5.36 -18.60
C HIS A 165 10.89 -5.99 -17.82
N VAL A 166 10.64 -7.00 -17.01
CA VAL A 166 11.68 -7.76 -16.29
C VAL A 166 12.01 -8.99 -17.13
N ASP A 167 12.95 -8.83 -18.07
CA ASP A 167 13.57 -9.91 -18.86
C ASP A 167 14.79 -10.53 -18.12
#